data_4c4214127b550fbfb91106855792dee7
#
_entry.id   4c4214127b550fbfb91106855792dee7
#
_cell.length_a   1.000
_cell.length_b   1.000
_cell.length_c   1.000
_cell.angle_alpha   90.00
_cell.angle_beta   90.00
_cell.angle_gamma   90.00
#
_symmetry.space_group_name_H-M   'P 1'
#
loop_
_entity.id
_entity.type
_entity.pdbx_description
1 polymer ?
#
loop_
_entity_poly.entity_id
_entity_poly.type
_entity_poly.pdbx_seq_one_letter_code
_entity_poly.pdbx_strand_id
1 'polypeptide(L)'
;CGLLVYYPLATGALSGKYRNGKMPKNSRQALFKGWERHLNPLAMKAYEEYYKLAKENNMTMAQLAQAFVNTRPFVTSNIIGATTMDQLKENIDSVNIELTDEIIDKINIIHNNNPNPSP
;
A
#
# COMPACT_ATOMS: atom_id res chain seq x y z
N CYS A 1 -19.60 13.45 -9.49
CA CYS A 1 -19.18 12.08 -9.84
C CYS A 1 -18.19 11.59 -8.78
N GLY A 2 -18.42 10.41 -8.23
CA GLY A 2 -17.54 9.80 -7.25
C GLY A 2 -16.46 8.92 -7.89
N LEU A 3 -15.32 8.74 -7.20
CA LEU A 3 -14.23 7.87 -7.61
C LEU A 3 -14.22 6.59 -6.78
N LEU A 4 -14.26 5.45 -7.46
CA LEU A 4 -14.02 4.12 -6.86
C LEU A 4 -12.55 3.76 -7.10
N VAL A 5 -11.76 3.72 -6.02
CA VAL A 5 -10.34 3.36 -6.09
C VAL A 5 -10.19 1.84 -5.91
N TYR A 6 -9.38 1.22 -6.74
CA TYR A 6 -9.06 -0.20 -6.65
C TYR A 6 -7.54 -0.42 -6.57
N TYR A 7 -7.14 -1.59 -6.07
CA TYR A 7 -5.73 -1.96 -5.84
C TYR A 7 -4.94 -1.04 -4.89
N PRO A 8 -5.51 -0.59 -3.77
CA PRO A 8 -4.83 0.31 -2.84
C PRO A 8 -3.51 -0.26 -2.28
N LEU A 9 -3.34 -1.59 -2.32
CA LEU A 9 -2.12 -2.29 -1.89
C LEU A 9 -1.22 -2.76 -3.05
N ALA A 10 -1.39 -2.23 -4.27
CA ALA A 10 -0.59 -2.61 -5.43
C ALA A 10 -0.45 -4.14 -5.57
N THR A 11 -1.59 -4.85 -5.63
CA THR A 11 -1.67 -6.32 -5.66
C THR A 11 -1.00 -7.04 -4.49
N GLY A 12 -0.88 -6.36 -3.36
CA GLY A 12 -0.26 -6.85 -2.12
C GLY A 12 1.20 -6.45 -1.93
N ALA A 13 1.81 -5.71 -2.86
CA ALA A 13 3.18 -5.21 -2.70
C ALA A 13 3.30 -4.28 -1.49
N LEU A 14 2.33 -3.36 -1.31
CA LEU A 14 2.26 -2.44 -0.18
C LEU A 14 1.80 -3.08 1.15
N SER A 15 1.61 -4.40 1.21
CA SER A 15 1.45 -5.12 2.48
C SER A 15 2.79 -5.46 3.14
N GLY A 16 3.90 -5.27 2.44
CA GLY A 16 5.25 -5.60 2.91
C GLY A 16 5.65 -7.07 2.79
N LYS A 17 4.74 -7.97 2.38
CA LYS A 17 5.01 -9.41 2.35
C LYS A 17 6.05 -9.86 1.32
N TYR A 18 6.33 -9.03 0.31
CA TYR A 18 7.33 -9.32 -0.73
C TYR A 18 8.70 -8.68 -0.46
N ARG A 19 8.87 -8.00 0.66
CA ARG A 19 10.15 -7.37 1.03
C ARG A 19 11.28 -8.40 1.13
N ASN A 20 12.49 -7.94 0.83
CA ASN A 20 13.71 -8.77 0.85
C ASN A 20 13.62 -10.00 -0.07
N GLY A 21 12.91 -9.91 -1.19
CA GLY A 21 12.76 -11.00 -2.15
C GLY A 21 11.88 -12.15 -1.68
N LYS A 22 11.14 -11.99 -0.58
CA LYS A 22 10.20 -13.01 -0.11
C LYS A 22 9.06 -13.20 -1.08
N MET A 23 8.66 -14.45 -1.31
CA MET A 23 7.51 -14.81 -2.15
C MET A 23 6.69 -15.88 -1.43
N PRO A 24 5.74 -15.49 -0.55
CA PRO A 24 4.90 -16.46 0.15
C PRO A 24 4.15 -17.35 -0.84
N LYS A 25 4.14 -18.67 -0.63
CA LYS A 25 3.58 -19.66 -1.58
C LYS A 25 2.14 -19.40 -2.00
N ASN A 26 1.32 -18.88 -1.09
CA ASN A 26 -0.10 -18.59 -1.34
C ASN A 26 -0.34 -17.10 -1.65
N SER A 27 0.70 -16.35 -1.96
CA SER A 27 0.55 -14.96 -2.35
C SER A 27 0.11 -14.81 -3.80
N ARG A 28 -0.54 -13.69 -4.12
CA ARG A 28 -1.01 -13.42 -5.48
C ARG A 28 0.12 -13.51 -6.52
N GLN A 29 1.29 -12.98 -6.21
CA GLN A 29 2.45 -12.99 -7.09
C GLN A 29 3.02 -14.41 -7.32
N ALA A 30 2.89 -15.31 -6.33
CA ALA A 30 3.31 -16.70 -6.47
C ALA A 30 2.32 -17.53 -7.28
N LEU A 31 1.02 -17.22 -7.20
CA LEU A 31 -0.05 -17.98 -7.84
C LEU A 31 -0.34 -17.53 -9.29
N PHE A 32 -0.15 -16.24 -9.57
CA PHE A 32 -0.51 -15.65 -10.85
C PHE A 32 0.70 -14.94 -11.47
N LYS A 33 1.12 -15.36 -12.65
CA LYS A 33 2.17 -14.70 -13.44
C LYS A 33 1.63 -13.41 -14.08
N GLY A 34 2.53 -12.48 -14.38
CA GLY A 34 2.18 -11.25 -15.12
C GLY A 34 1.90 -10.03 -14.24
N TRP A 35 2.12 -10.13 -12.92
CA TRP A 35 1.96 -9.03 -11.99
C TRP A 35 3.29 -8.47 -11.45
N GLU A 36 4.40 -8.89 -12.08
CA GLU A 36 5.77 -8.56 -11.67
C GLU A 36 6.10 -7.08 -11.79
N ARG A 37 5.31 -6.30 -12.55
CA ARG A 37 5.48 -4.84 -12.67
C ARG A 37 5.51 -4.13 -11.31
N HIS A 38 4.81 -4.65 -10.32
CA HIS A 38 4.78 -4.09 -8.97
C HIS A 38 5.97 -4.53 -8.11
N LEU A 39 6.86 -5.37 -8.61
CA LEU A 39 8.03 -5.87 -7.88
C LEU A 39 9.35 -5.51 -8.59
N ASN A 40 9.32 -4.53 -9.49
CA ASN A 40 10.54 -4.05 -10.13
C ASN A 40 11.44 -3.31 -9.11
N PRO A 41 12.76 -3.15 -9.39
CA PRO A 41 13.71 -2.55 -8.44
C PRO A 41 13.33 -1.13 -7.98
N LEU A 42 12.74 -0.31 -8.86
CA LEU A 42 12.32 1.06 -8.51
C LEU A 42 11.13 1.04 -7.55
N ALA A 43 10.14 0.19 -7.81
CA ALA A 43 9.00 0.00 -6.92
C ALA A 43 9.44 -0.52 -5.55
N MET A 44 10.34 -1.51 -5.52
CA MET A 44 10.86 -2.07 -4.28
C MET A 44 11.60 -1.02 -3.45
N LYS A 45 12.34 -0.11 -4.09
CA LYS A 45 12.97 1.02 -3.40
C LYS A 45 11.94 1.93 -2.72
N ALA A 46 10.90 2.35 -3.45
CA ALA A 46 9.83 3.16 -2.91
C ALA A 46 9.10 2.46 -1.74
N TYR A 47 8.84 1.14 -1.88
CA TYR A 47 8.19 0.37 -0.82
C TYR A 47 9.01 0.31 0.47
N GLU A 48 10.34 0.25 0.39
CA GLU A 48 11.19 0.30 1.59
C GLU A 48 11.09 1.66 2.29
N GLU A 49 10.99 2.76 1.55
CA GLU A 49 10.79 4.10 2.11
C GLU A 49 9.41 4.21 2.79
N TYR A 50 8.34 3.72 2.15
CA TYR A 50 7.00 3.67 2.77
C TYR A 50 6.95 2.74 3.99
N TYR A 51 7.66 1.63 3.98
CA TYR A 51 7.75 0.74 5.13
C TYR A 51 8.40 1.43 6.33
N LYS A 52 9.51 2.14 6.12
CA LYS A 52 10.18 2.90 7.19
C LYS A 52 9.24 3.95 7.77
N LEU A 53 8.58 4.73 6.90
CA LEU A 53 7.62 5.75 7.32
C LEU A 53 6.47 5.15 8.14
N ALA A 54 5.89 4.04 7.71
CA ALA A 54 4.83 3.36 8.45
C ALA A 54 5.31 2.90 9.82
N LYS A 55 6.49 2.27 9.88
CA LYS A 55 7.07 1.77 11.14
C LYS A 55 7.39 2.91 12.12
N GLU A 56 7.93 4.03 11.65
CA GLU A 56 8.19 5.22 12.47
C GLU A 56 6.91 5.78 13.12
N ASN A 57 5.76 5.54 12.49
CA ASN A 57 4.46 6.00 12.98
C ASN A 57 3.60 4.88 13.59
N ASN A 58 4.21 3.75 13.99
CA ASN A 58 3.55 2.62 14.65
C ASN A 58 2.38 2.03 13.86
N MET A 59 2.45 2.03 12.55
CA MET A 59 1.45 1.41 11.69
C MET A 59 2.08 0.42 10.72
N THR A 60 1.27 -0.48 10.18
CA THR A 60 1.71 -1.35 9.09
C THR A 60 1.74 -0.57 7.78
N MET A 61 2.49 -1.08 6.82
CA MET A 61 2.53 -0.49 5.49
C MET A 61 1.15 -0.58 4.78
N ALA A 62 0.38 -1.63 5.05
CA ALA A 62 -0.98 -1.77 4.55
C ALA A 62 -1.90 -0.71 5.15
N GLN A 63 -1.82 -0.46 6.46
CA GLN A 63 -2.55 0.60 7.12
C GLN A 63 -2.21 1.98 6.56
N LEU A 64 -0.93 2.29 6.37
CA LEU A 64 -0.49 3.56 5.78
C LEU A 64 -1.08 3.75 4.38
N ALA A 65 -1.01 2.72 3.52
CA ALA A 65 -1.52 2.78 2.16
C ALA A 65 -3.05 2.96 2.11
N GLN A 66 -3.79 2.23 2.92
CA GLN A 66 -5.25 2.34 3.01
C GLN A 66 -5.67 3.71 3.56
N ALA A 67 -5.06 4.14 4.67
CA ALA A 67 -5.35 5.43 5.27
C ALA A 67 -5.09 6.59 4.29
N PHE A 68 -3.99 6.53 3.53
CA PHE A 68 -3.70 7.54 2.51
C PHE A 68 -4.82 7.66 1.45
N VAL A 69 -5.33 6.54 0.95
CA VAL A 69 -6.45 6.54 0.01
C VAL A 69 -7.71 7.14 0.66
N ASN A 70 -7.99 6.76 1.90
CA ASN A 70 -9.18 7.21 2.63
C ASN A 70 -9.17 8.72 2.94
N THR A 71 -7.98 9.37 3.00
CA THR A 71 -7.87 10.82 3.23
C THR A 71 -8.20 11.66 1.98
N ARG A 72 -8.34 11.06 0.81
CA ARG A 72 -8.58 11.82 -0.43
C ARG A 72 -10.05 12.22 -0.55
N PRO A 73 -10.38 13.52 -0.59
CA PRO A 73 -11.78 13.99 -0.57
C PRO A 73 -12.58 13.60 -1.82
N PHE A 74 -11.90 13.26 -2.91
CA PHE A 74 -12.52 12.81 -4.16
C PHE A 74 -12.77 11.29 -4.23
N VAL A 75 -12.28 10.52 -3.25
CA VAL A 75 -12.51 9.08 -3.19
C VAL A 75 -13.84 8.80 -2.50
N THR A 76 -14.76 8.19 -3.23
CA THR A 76 -16.06 7.77 -2.71
C THR A 76 -15.98 6.43 -1.99
N SER A 77 -15.22 5.49 -2.56
CA SER A 77 -15.04 4.16 -1.99
C SER A 77 -13.67 3.60 -2.35
N ASN A 78 -13.04 2.97 -1.37
CA ASN A 78 -11.79 2.25 -1.51
C ASN A 78 -12.11 0.75 -1.59
N ILE A 79 -11.86 0.13 -2.75
CA ILE A 79 -12.15 -1.29 -3.00
C ILE A 79 -11.01 -2.13 -2.46
N ILE A 80 -11.26 -2.84 -1.38
CA ILE A 80 -10.30 -3.70 -0.70
C ILE A 80 -10.49 -5.17 -1.08
N GLY A 81 -9.44 -5.98 -0.90
CA GLY A 81 -9.48 -7.43 -0.99
C GLY A 81 -8.69 -8.05 0.16
N ALA A 82 -9.19 -9.16 0.68
CA ALA A 82 -8.54 -9.91 1.75
C ALA A 82 -8.70 -11.41 1.51
N THR A 83 -7.70 -12.20 1.90
CA THR A 83 -7.73 -13.67 1.85
C THR A 83 -7.82 -14.29 3.24
N THR A 84 -7.63 -13.47 4.28
CA THR A 84 -7.78 -13.88 5.69
C THR A 84 -8.62 -12.86 6.45
N MET A 85 -9.21 -13.29 7.56
CA MET A 85 -9.99 -12.39 8.43
C MET A 85 -9.12 -11.30 9.06
N ASP A 86 -7.86 -11.61 9.39
CA ASP A 86 -6.93 -10.61 9.94
C ASP A 86 -6.65 -9.50 8.92
N GLN A 87 -6.41 -9.84 7.65
CA GLN A 87 -6.26 -8.85 6.58
C GLN A 87 -7.52 -8.02 6.38
N LEU A 88 -8.70 -8.64 6.43
CA LEU A 88 -9.97 -7.92 6.30
C LEU A 88 -10.15 -6.93 7.43
N LYS A 89 -9.90 -7.36 8.67
CA LYS A 89 -9.98 -6.51 9.85
C LYS A 89 -9.00 -5.34 9.75
N GLU A 90 -7.74 -5.60 9.42
CA GLU A 90 -6.72 -4.56 9.24
C GLU A 90 -7.14 -3.52 8.19
N ASN A 91 -7.69 -3.96 7.07
CA ASN A 91 -8.18 -3.08 6.02
C ASN A 91 -9.36 -2.22 6.49
N ILE A 92 -10.33 -2.80 7.21
CA ILE A 92 -11.48 -2.07 7.76
C ILE A 92 -11.02 -1.08 8.82
N ASP A 93 -10.17 -1.50 9.75
CA ASP A 93 -9.67 -0.66 10.85
C ASP A 93 -8.88 0.56 10.34
N SER A 94 -8.38 0.52 9.10
CA SER A 94 -7.65 1.63 8.48
C SER A 94 -8.47 2.92 8.34
N VAL A 95 -9.80 2.86 8.37
CA VAL A 95 -10.68 4.05 8.34
C VAL A 95 -10.55 4.91 9.59
N ASN A 96 -10.08 4.32 10.70
CA ASN A 96 -9.86 5.01 11.96
C ASN A 96 -8.46 5.62 12.10
N ILE A 97 -7.61 5.45 11.07
CA ILE A 97 -6.24 5.97 11.09
C ILE A 97 -6.25 7.38 10.49
N GLU A 98 -5.89 8.34 11.31
CA GLU A 98 -5.67 9.71 10.88
C GLU A 98 -4.20 9.91 10.51
N LEU A 99 -3.95 10.36 9.29
CA LEU A 99 -2.62 10.76 8.84
C LEU A 99 -2.43 12.24 9.11
N THR A 100 -1.38 12.58 9.84
CA THR A 100 -1.00 13.98 10.04
C THR A 100 -0.47 14.59 8.75
N ASP A 101 -0.50 15.90 8.64
CA ASP A 101 0.07 16.63 7.48
C ASP A 101 1.54 16.27 7.28
N GLU A 102 2.31 16.09 8.38
CA GLU A 102 3.70 15.67 8.32
C GLU A 102 3.88 14.30 7.64
N ILE A 103 3.02 13.34 7.94
CA ILE A 103 3.05 12.00 7.30
C ILE A 103 2.70 12.13 5.81
N ILE A 104 1.69 12.93 5.48
CA ILE A 104 1.27 13.17 4.10
C ILE A 104 2.41 13.85 3.31
N ASP A 105 3.09 14.82 3.89
CA ASP A 105 4.23 15.48 3.27
C ASP A 105 5.39 14.50 3.01
N LYS A 106 5.70 13.62 3.96
CA LYS A 106 6.69 12.55 3.78
C LYS A 106 6.29 11.57 2.66
N ILE A 107 5.01 11.20 2.56
CA ILE A 107 4.50 10.38 1.44
C ILE A 107 4.74 11.12 0.11
N ASN A 108 4.43 12.40 0.03
CA ASN A 108 4.63 13.21 -1.17
C ASN A 108 6.12 13.31 -1.55
N ILE A 109 7.03 13.44 -0.59
CA ILE A 109 8.48 13.43 -0.82
C ILE A 109 8.92 12.09 -1.42
N ILE A 110 8.47 10.97 -0.83
CA ILE A 110 8.78 9.63 -1.37
C ILE A 110 8.26 9.49 -2.80
N HIS A 111 7.04 9.94 -3.06
CA HIS A 111 6.44 9.91 -4.40
C HIS A 111 7.23 10.75 -5.40
N ASN A 112 7.63 11.96 -5.04
CA ASN A 112 8.40 12.84 -5.90
C ASN A 112 9.81 12.29 -6.22
N ASN A 113 10.42 11.61 -5.26
CA ASN A 113 11.73 10.95 -5.44
C ASN A 113 11.64 9.66 -6.27
N ASN A 114 10.47 9.05 -6.34
CA ASN A 114 10.22 7.79 -7.05
C ASN A 114 8.98 7.94 -7.95
N PRO A 115 8.98 8.83 -8.96
CA PRO A 115 7.81 9.08 -9.78
C PRO A 115 7.43 7.85 -10.59
N ASN A 116 6.15 7.44 -10.50
CA ASN A 116 5.58 6.31 -11.22
C ASN A 116 6.45 5.03 -11.18
N PRO A 117 6.79 4.52 -9.97
CA PRO A 117 7.74 3.41 -9.82
C PRO A 117 7.16 2.06 -10.29
N SER A 118 5.86 2.01 -10.56
CA SER A 118 5.12 0.79 -10.90
C SER A 118 4.05 1.08 -11.95
N PRO A 119 4.47 1.44 -13.18
CA PRO A 119 3.57 1.82 -14.28
C PRO A 119 2.70 0.67 -14.78
#